data_6940cd25d7df3114b1234083e3134151
#
_entry.id   6940cd25d7df3114b1234083e3134151
#
_cell.length_a   1.000
_cell.length_b   1.000
_cell.length_c   1.000
_cell.angle_alpha   90.00
_cell.angle_beta   90.00
_cell.angle_gamma   90.00
#
_symmetry.space_group_name_H-M   'P 1'
#
loop_
_entity.id
_entity.type
_entity.pdbx_description
1 polymer ?
#
loop_
_entity_poly.entity_id
_entity_poly.type
_entity_poly.pdbx_seq_one_letter_code
_entity_poly.pdbx_strand_id
1 'polypeptide(L)'
;MKYMTDANISGLAKELKKKGFDCETVHKRILNNERTDIKIEDPDIIEFLRKQSGAITFITADTELSRYCSLDGIPCIRVQDLVAEHIKRVEHLGSP
;
A
#
# COMPACT_ATOMS: atom_id res chain seq x y z
N MET A 1 11.46 5.19 3.86
CA MET A 1 9.99 5.25 3.93
C MET A 1 9.43 3.85 3.98
N LYS A 2 8.45 3.62 4.83
CA LYS A 2 7.81 2.32 4.99
C LYS A 2 6.51 2.25 4.22
N TYR A 3 6.26 1.11 3.61
CA TYR A 3 5.04 0.85 2.85
C TYR A 3 4.29 -0.34 3.42
N MET A 4 2.98 -0.31 3.31
CA MET A 4 2.11 -1.41 3.71
C MET A 4 1.07 -1.63 2.62
N THR A 5 0.87 -2.89 2.21
CA THR A 5 -0.08 -3.23 1.15
C THR A 5 -1.25 -4.04 1.68
N ASP A 6 -2.39 -3.97 0.99
CA ASP A 6 -3.50 -4.89 1.19
C ASP A 6 -3.09 -6.34 0.95
N ALA A 7 -3.83 -7.27 1.56
CA ALA A 7 -3.59 -8.69 1.40
C ALA A 7 -3.75 -9.17 -0.04
N ASN A 8 -4.71 -8.63 -0.77
CA ASN A 8 -5.00 -9.02 -2.15
C ASN A 8 -3.98 -8.51 -3.17
N ILE A 9 -3.03 -7.68 -2.75
CA ILE A 9 -1.91 -7.23 -3.57
C ILE A 9 -0.56 -7.60 -2.93
N SER A 10 -0.51 -8.73 -2.24
CA SER A 10 0.70 -9.20 -1.56
C SER A 10 1.88 -9.42 -2.52
N GLY A 11 1.60 -9.73 -3.79
CA GLY A 11 2.63 -9.85 -4.82
C GLY A 11 3.39 -8.55 -5.03
N LEU A 12 2.71 -7.40 -4.96
CA LEU A 12 3.34 -6.10 -5.07
C LEU A 12 4.29 -5.85 -3.89
N ALA A 13 3.89 -6.24 -2.68
CA ALA A 13 4.75 -6.11 -1.50
C ALA A 13 6.06 -6.87 -1.69
N LYS A 14 5.98 -8.09 -2.19
CA LYS A 14 7.16 -8.92 -2.48
C LYS A 14 8.08 -8.27 -3.52
N GLU A 15 7.50 -7.73 -4.59
CA GLU A 15 8.28 -7.07 -5.65
C GLU A 15 8.97 -5.81 -5.14
N LEU A 16 8.29 -4.98 -4.37
CA LEU A 16 8.88 -3.78 -3.80
C LEU A 16 9.99 -4.13 -2.81
N LYS A 17 9.80 -5.17 -2.01
CA LYS A 17 10.81 -5.62 -1.07
C LYS A 17 12.07 -6.11 -1.80
N LYS A 18 11.92 -6.83 -2.90
CA LYS A 18 13.05 -7.25 -3.74
C LYS A 18 13.84 -6.07 -4.29
N LYS A 19 13.17 -4.95 -4.55
CA LYS A 19 13.80 -3.72 -5.07
C LYS A 19 14.42 -2.86 -3.96
N GLY A 20 14.40 -3.31 -2.72
CA GLY A 20 15.02 -2.63 -1.60
C GLY A 20 14.12 -1.70 -0.81
N PHE A 21 12.82 -1.69 -1.10
CA PHE A 21 11.86 -0.90 -0.32
C PHE A 21 11.44 -1.64 0.95
N ASP A 22 11.22 -0.90 2.03
CA ASP A 22 10.64 -1.47 3.26
C ASP A 22 9.13 -1.60 3.07
N CYS A 23 8.70 -2.73 2.54
CA CYS A 23 7.31 -2.99 2.19
C CYS A 23 6.85 -4.33 2.72
N GLU A 24 5.76 -4.33 3.47
CA GLU A 24 5.14 -5.53 4.01
C GLU A 24 3.63 -5.48 3.81
N THR A 25 2.95 -6.62 3.92
CA THR A 25 1.48 -6.66 3.89
C THR A 25 0.89 -6.18 5.21
N VAL A 26 -0.41 -5.83 5.20
CA VAL A 26 -1.15 -5.50 6.44
C VAL A 26 -1.04 -6.64 7.45
N HIS A 27 -1.11 -7.89 6.99
CA HIS A 27 -1.04 -9.05 7.87
C HIS A 27 0.32 -9.13 8.59
N LYS A 28 1.39 -8.89 7.87
CA LYS A 28 2.74 -8.93 8.47
C LYS A 28 2.92 -7.79 9.48
N ARG A 29 2.49 -6.58 9.14
CA ARG A 29 2.71 -5.42 10.03
C ARG A 29 1.77 -5.38 11.23
N ILE A 30 0.52 -5.79 11.06
CA ILE A 30 -0.48 -5.72 12.14
C ILE A 30 -0.45 -6.98 12.99
N LEU A 31 -0.41 -8.16 12.36
CA LEU A 31 -0.50 -9.45 13.05
C LEU A 31 0.84 -10.16 13.21
N ASN A 32 1.90 -9.63 12.59
CA ASN A 32 3.21 -10.29 12.48
C ASN A 32 3.09 -11.72 11.92
N ASN A 33 2.17 -11.90 10.97
CA ASN A 33 1.84 -13.19 10.37
C ASN A 33 1.61 -12.99 8.88
N GLU A 34 2.12 -13.88 8.03
CA GLU A 34 1.98 -13.79 6.58
C GLU A 34 0.70 -14.46 6.06
N ARG A 35 -0.11 -15.04 6.94
CA ARG A 35 -1.36 -15.71 6.54
C ARG A 35 -2.40 -14.66 6.13
N THR A 36 -2.78 -14.68 4.86
CA THR A 36 -3.77 -13.76 4.30
C THR A 36 -5.20 -14.29 4.34
N ASP A 37 -5.40 -15.51 4.87
CA ASP A 37 -6.73 -16.08 5.10
C ASP A 37 -7.42 -15.51 6.33
N ILE A 38 -6.66 -14.82 7.21
CA ILE A 38 -7.21 -14.12 8.36
C ILE A 38 -7.67 -12.75 7.87
N LYS A 39 -8.96 -12.43 8.06
CA LYS A 39 -9.50 -11.16 7.62
C LYS A 39 -9.16 -10.04 8.61
N ILE A 40 -8.62 -8.94 8.08
CA ILE A 40 -8.42 -7.70 8.85
C ILE A 40 -9.43 -6.68 8.29
N GLU A 41 -10.30 -6.18 9.15
CA GLU A 41 -11.33 -5.22 8.75
C GLU A 41 -10.74 -3.83 8.49
N ASP A 42 -11.36 -3.08 7.58
CA ASP A 42 -10.90 -1.75 7.19
C ASP A 42 -10.74 -0.79 8.37
N PRO A 43 -11.67 -0.73 9.35
CA PRO A 43 -11.48 0.13 10.52
C PRO A 43 -10.21 -0.17 11.31
N ASP A 44 -9.82 -1.44 11.40
CA ASP A 44 -8.60 -1.84 12.11
C ASP A 44 -7.34 -1.40 11.36
N ILE A 45 -7.38 -1.44 10.03
CA ILE A 45 -6.29 -0.95 9.18
C ILE A 45 -6.13 0.56 9.39
N ILE A 46 -7.21 1.30 9.33
CA ILE A 46 -7.21 2.77 9.49
C ILE A 46 -6.69 3.14 10.88
N GLU A 47 -7.14 2.46 11.93
CA GLU A 47 -6.67 2.73 13.28
C GLU A 47 -5.17 2.47 13.43
N PHE A 48 -4.69 1.36 12.88
CA PHE A 48 -3.26 1.05 12.89
C PHE A 48 -2.45 2.15 12.20
N LEU A 49 -2.88 2.56 11.00
CA LEU A 49 -2.18 3.59 10.22
C LEU A 49 -2.21 4.95 10.92
N ARG A 50 -3.34 5.29 11.56
CA ARG A 50 -3.47 6.53 12.32
C ARG A 50 -2.43 6.59 13.44
N LYS A 51 -2.20 5.48 14.13
CA LYS A 51 -1.20 5.38 15.21
C LYS A 51 0.23 5.52 14.70
N GLN A 52 0.48 5.30 13.41
CA GLN A 52 1.82 5.42 12.84
C GLN A 52 2.23 6.87 12.53
N SER A 53 1.30 7.82 12.66
CA SER A 53 1.56 9.26 12.46
C SER A 53 2.23 9.59 11.13
N GLY A 54 1.82 8.93 10.06
CA GLY A 54 2.34 9.16 8.72
C GLY A 54 3.66 8.46 8.40
N ALA A 55 4.17 7.61 9.30
CA ALA A 55 5.42 6.89 9.08
C ALA A 55 5.30 5.77 8.05
N ILE A 56 4.08 5.31 7.78
CA ILE A 56 3.80 4.25 6.81
C ILE A 56 2.89 4.79 5.72
N THR A 57 3.25 4.56 4.45
CA THR A 57 2.38 4.84 3.29
C THR A 57 1.64 3.56 2.91
N PHE A 58 0.32 3.62 2.92
CA PHE A 58 -0.54 2.49 2.57
C PHE A 58 -0.75 2.42 1.07
N ILE A 59 -0.62 1.22 0.50
CA ILE A 59 -0.85 0.99 -0.93
C ILE A 59 -2.04 0.03 -1.05
N THR A 60 -3.08 0.44 -1.74
CA THR A 60 -4.32 -0.33 -1.88
C THR A 60 -4.88 -0.25 -3.28
N ALA A 61 -5.59 -1.30 -3.69
CA ALA A 61 -6.40 -1.31 -4.91
C ALA A 61 -7.84 -0.84 -4.63
N ASP A 62 -8.23 -0.75 -3.37
CA ASP A 62 -9.58 -0.38 -2.95
C ASP A 62 -9.73 1.14 -2.93
N THR A 63 -10.53 1.67 -3.87
CA THR A 63 -10.76 3.11 -4.00
C THR A 63 -11.44 3.70 -2.77
N GLU A 64 -12.39 2.97 -2.17
CA GLU A 64 -13.10 3.45 -1.00
C GLU A 64 -12.19 3.54 0.22
N LEU A 65 -11.36 2.52 0.45
CA LEU A 65 -10.39 2.53 1.53
C LEU A 65 -9.37 3.64 1.35
N SER A 66 -8.92 3.87 0.12
CA SER A 66 -8.03 4.99 -0.22
C SER A 66 -8.67 6.33 0.15
N ARG A 67 -9.96 6.49 -0.11
CA ARG A 67 -10.69 7.71 0.23
C ARG A 67 -10.76 7.93 1.73
N TYR A 68 -11.03 6.88 2.51
CA TYR A 68 -11.02 6.97 3.97
C TYR A 68 -9.65 7.39 4.50
N CYS A 69 -8.58 6.83 3.93
CA CYS A 69 -7.22 7.23 4.30
C CYS A 69 -7.00 8.73 4.05
N SER A 70 -7.42 9.23 2.89
CA SER A 70 -7.27 10.65 2.54
C SER A 70 -8.02 11.54 3.50
N LEU A 71 -9.23 11.17 3.90
CA LEU A 71 -10.03 11.94 4.84
C LEU A 71 -9.37 12.04 6.22
N ASP A 72 -8.63 11.01 6.61
CA ASP A 72 -7.92 10.98 7.90
C ASP A 72 -6.48 11.50 7.81
N GLY A 73 -6.06 11.99 6.65
CA GLY A 73 -4.70 12.49 6.47
C GLY A 73 -3.63 11.41 6.46
N ILE A 74 -4.01 10.16 6.17
CA ILE A 74 -3.09 9.02 6.11
C ILE A 74 -2.46 8.96 4.72
N PRO A 75 -1.11 8.88 4.60
CA PRO A 75 -0.46 8.71 3.31
C PRO A 75 -0.93 7.42 2.64
N CYS A 76 -1.50 7.54 1.45
CA CYS A 76 -2.07 6.41 0.74
C CYS A 76 -1.89 6.57 -0.77
N ILE A 77 -1.56 5.47 -1.45
CA ILE A 77 -1.39 5.42 -2.90
C ILE A 77 -2.28 4.29 -3.42
N ARG A 78 -3.09 4.58 -4.44
CA ARG A 78 -3.83 3.52 -5.12
C ARG A 78 -2.93 2.83 -6.14
N VAL A 79 -3.06 1.52 -6.27
CA VAL A 79 -2.29 0.74 -7.24
C VAL A 79 -2.50 1.27 -8.66
N GLN A 80 -3.72 1.70 -8.99
CA GLN A 80 -4.05 2.25 -10.30
C GLN A 80 -3.21 3.49 -10.62
N ASP A 81 -2.94 4.32 -9.61
CA ASP A 81 -2.14 5.54 -9.77
C ASP A 81 -0.65 5.20 -9.96
N LEU A 82 -0.15 4.15 -9.28
CA LEU A 82 1.21 3.67 -9.48
C LEU A 82 1.42 3.17 -10.92
N VAL A 83 0.46 2.42 -11.44
CA VAL A 83 0.51 1.91 -12.82
C VAL A 83 0.50 3.07 -13.80
N ALA A 84 -0.37 4.06 -13.60
CA ALA A 84 -0.45 5.24 -14.46
C ALA A 84 0.86 6.02 -14.48
N GLU A 85 1.49 6.21 -13.32
CA GLU A 85 2.79 6.86 -13.19
C GLU A 85 3.87 6.11 -13.95
N HIS A 86 3.88 4.79 -13.83
CA HIS A 86 4.85 3.93 -14.51
C HIS A 86 4.70 4.03 -16.02
N ILE A 87 3.46 4.00 -16.52
CA ILE A 87 3.17 4.14 -17.95
C ILE A 87 3.66 5.49 -18.48
N LYS A 88 3.38 6.57 -17.73
CA LYS A 88 3.84 7.92 -18.12
C LYS A 88 5.36 7.98 -18.23
N ARG A 89 6.09 7.37 -17.30
CA ARG A 89 7.56 7.33 -17.35
C ARG A 89 8.07 6.57 -18.57
N VAL A 90 7.46 5.43 -18.88
CA VAL A 90 7.82 4.63 -20.04
C VAL A 90 7.57 5.41 -21.33
N GLU A 91 6.42 6.05 -21.47
CA GLU A 91 6.09 6.87 -22.64
C GLU A 91 7.06 8.03 -22.80
N HIS A 92 7.39 8.71 -21.71
CA HIS A 92 8.33 9.82 -21.71
C HIS A 92 9.72 9.38 -22.15
N LEU A 93 10.20 8.25 -21.62
CA LEU A 93 11.51 7.71 -21.98
C LEU A 93 11.56 7.17 -23.42
N GLY A 94 10.42 6.71 -23.93
CA GLY A 94 10.29 6.21 -25.29
C GLY A 94 10.06 7.28 -26.34
N SER A 95 9.87 8.54 -25.94
CA SER A 95 9.68 9.65 -26.88
C SER A 95 10.98 9.99 -27.57
N PRO A 96 10.99 10.08 -28.92
CA PRO A 96 12.18 10.52 -29.63
C PRO A 96 12.51 11.97 -29.32
#